data_28b290b5902a7c86754cb49f926b1538
#
_entry.id   28b290b5902a7c86754cb49f926b1538
#
_cell.length_a   1.000
_cell.length_b   1.000
_cell.length_c   1.000
_cell.angle_alpha   90.00
_cell.angle_beta   90.00
_cell.angle_gamma   90.00
#
_symmetry.space_group_name_H-M   'P 1'
#
loop_
_entity.id
_entity.type
_entity.pdbx_description
1 polymer ?
#
loop_
_entity_poly.entity_id
_entity_poly.type
_entity_poly.pdbx_seq_one_letter_code
_entity_poly.pdbx_strand_id
1 'polypeptide(L)'
;MRYWSIMLLTLLVTFTVSGGEAVRVGIAWQPTVASYDRVILSIEQAGGEAVILPQLRPAGFDYDETVLCPKYVDEMGVLRQEYADIVKRNTYHGTAADELLAGIQAVVFLGGGDISSTLFAQPQPWHGIADDSPADATRDVSEYLTMAYCLDHDIPVLGLCRGMQMLAVVSGAPLIQDLGQFFDETGKNYHFLHRMQRNAEGKRYYTPHDVAVTDSSSLLFAIAGKEIIRSVPSWHHQVVEDVKGTPLIVTGVTGTDGVDIIEAIERSDKHFALGVQFHPEEAIRKHIKSEPDAHRFMPLNDALKYFTALIDHAQDGRQFIKGRSYTRSDTTVYPKTAEECYHFFAVLGRAEQGSLDGAAAELSLLLNLYERRHPDAGDVSIQEIAKWATECGWFAHASRRWEKPGDPEYVAVAKSVLGGNRVLPPNIVEHDSREDLAYIETYGVRYSPYQDDKYVSGVTVVYQAPVHEHNGRLFGFRKPSHWVFYSFPAKRSDPFGSLCGEGCGHENVTDEVAIIR
;
A
#
# COMPACT_ATOMS: atom_id res chain seq x y z
N MET A 1 15.64 -35.31 56.01
CA MET A 1 15.47 -35.28 54.56
C MET A 1 14.14 -34.61 54.25
N ARG A 2 14.18 -33.35 53.87
CA ARG A 2 12.98 -32.59 53.49
C ARG A 2 13.09 -32.29 52.00
N TYR A 3 12.19 -32.88 51.21
CA TYR A 3 12.04 -32.59 49.77
C TYR A 3 11.29 -31.29 49.61
N TRP A 4 11.88 -30.30 48.94
CA TRP A 4 11.22 -29.11 48.46
C TRP A 4 10.77 -29.36 47.02
N SER A 5 9.46 -29.47 46.80
CA SER A 5 8.86 -29.48 45.50
C SER A 5 8.76 -28.05 44.98
N ILE A 6 9.53 -27.72 43.95
CA ILE A 6 9.39 -26.47 43.21
C ILE A 6 8.22 -26.65 42.25
N MET A 7 7.13 -25.97 42.54
CA MET A 7 5.95 -25.90 41.68
C MET A 7 6.22 -24.82 40.61
N LEU A 8 6.48 -25.26 39.39
CA LEU A 8 6.61 -24.38 38.22
C LEU A 8 5.22 -23.87 37.86
N LEU A 9 4.93 -22.61 38.18
CA LEU A 9 3.68 -21.96 37.82
C LEU A 9 3.79 -21.49 36.36
N THR A 10 3.31 -22.30 35.42
CA THR A 10 3.16 -21.90 34.03
C THR A 10 1.98 -20.93 33.93
N LEU A 11 2.28 -19.65 33.73
CA LEU A 11 1.28 -18.63 33.48
C LEU A 11 0.76 -18.84 32.06
N LEU A 12 -0.35 -19.55 31.90
CA LEU A 12 -1.13 -19.58 30.66
C LEU A 12 -1.83 -18.22 30.56
N VAL A 13 -1.31 -17.31 29.75
CA VAL A 13 -2.03 -16.14 29.31
C VAL A 13 -3.00 -16.61 28.24
N THR A 14 -4.22 -16.92 28.63
CA THR A 14 -5.33 -17.15 27.69
C THR A 14 -5.77 -15.78 27.19
N PHE A 15 -5.35 -15.43 25.97
CA PHE A 15 -6.02 -14.40 25.20
C PHE A 15 -7.41 -14.93 24.84
N THR A 16 -8.44 -14.37 25.44
CA THR A 16 -9.82 -14.56 24.99
C THR A 16 -9.97 -13.81 23.67
N VAL A 17 -9.76 -14.51 22.56
CA VAL A 17 -10.15 -14.04 21.24
C VAL A 17 -11.67 -13.98 21.23
N SER A 18 -12.23 -12.79 21.04
CA SER A 18 -13.64 -12.60 20.71
C SER A 18 -13.91 -13.40 19.43
N GLY A 19 -14.96 -14.21 19.41
CA GLY A 19 -15.23 -15.29 18.46
C GLY A 19 -15.47 -14.89 16.99
N GLY A 20 -14.42 -14.33 16.34
CA GLY A 20 -14.31 -14.19 14.89
C GLY A 20 -13.35 -15.25 14.34
N GLU A 21 -13.64 -15.80 13.17
CA GLU A 21 -12.69 -16.68 12.47
C GLU A 21 -11.36 -15.95 12.24
N ALA A 22 -10.21 -16.64 12.43
CA ALA A 22 -8.88 -16.09 12.18
C ALA A 22 -8.76 -15.58 10.74
N VAL A 23 -7.95 -14.53 10.51
CA VAL A 23 -7.66 -14.04 9.15
C VAL A 23 -6.86 -15.09 8.40
N ARG A 24 -7.36 -15.51 7.24
CA ARG A 24 -6.65 -16.44 6.36
C ARG A 24 -5.67 -15.66 5.48
N VAL A 25 -4.38 -15.82 5.80
CA VAL A 25 -3.28 -15.17 5.09
C VAL A 25 -2.65 -16.16 4.13
N GLY A 26 -2.80 -15.91 2.83
CA GLY A 26 -2.14 -16.67 1.79
C GLY A 26 -0.64 -16.43 1.79
N ILE A 27 0.14 -17.48 1.57
CA ILE A 27 1.58 -17.39 1.32
C ILE A 27 1.80 -17.74 -0.15
N ALA A 28 2.36 -16.81 -0.93
CA ALA A 28 2.58 -17.01 -2.36
C ALA A 28 3.38 -18.28 -2.65
N TRP A 29 3.01 -18.98 -3.71
CA TRP A 29 3.63 -20.25 -4.08
C TRP A 29 5.11 -20.09 -4.45
N GLN A 30 5.92 -21.07 -4.01
CA GLN A 30 7.30 -21.25 -4.45
C GLN A 30 7.67 -22.74 -4.46
N PRO A 31 8.64 -23.15 -5.29
CA PRO A 31 9.02 -24.57 -5.43
C PRO A 31 9.74 -25.14 -4.20
N THR A 32 10.33 -24.30 -3.36
CA THR A 32 11.14 -24.72 -2.21
C THR A 32 10.41 -24.54 -0.89
N VAL A 33 10.13 -25.60 -0.17
CA VAL A 33 9.33 -25.60 1.06
C VAL A 33 10.04 -24.92 2.26
N ALA A 34 11.37 -24.89 2.29
CA ALA A 34 12.17 -24.49 3.47
C ALA A 34 11.96 -23.04 3.95
N SER A 35 11.44 -22.15 3.09
CA SER A 35 11.22 -20.74 3.45
C SER A 35 9.84 -20.49 4.07
N TYR A 36 8.89 -21.40 3.89
CA TYR A 36 7.53 -21.24 4.42
C TYR A 36 7.49 -21.20 5.95
N ASP A 37 8.29 -22.02 6.62
CA ASP A 37 8.24 -22.16 8.08
C ASP A 37 8.39 -20.83 8.83
N ARG A 38 9.23 -19.91 8.30
CA ARG A 38 9.46 -18.58 8.92
C ARG A 38 8.24 -17.70 8.83
N VAL A 39 7.61 -17.70 7.66
CA VAL A 39 6.44 -16.86 7.37
C VAL A 39 5.21 -17.45 8.04
N ILE A 40 5.02 -18.78 8.02
CA ILE A 40 3.96 -19.46 8.78
C ILE A 40 4.06 -19.07 10.26
N LEU A 41 5.25 -19.24 10.85
CA LEU A 41 5.50 -18.85 12.25
C LEU A 41 5.14 -17.37 12.51
N SER A 42 5.50 -16.48 11.59
CA SER A 42 5.25 -15.04 11.75
C SER A 42 3.76 -14.69 11.67
N ILE A 43 3.03 -15.31 10.74
CA ILE A 43 1.57 -15.14 10.59
C ILE A 43 0.85 -15.66 11.84
N GLU A 44 1.20 -16.87 12.31
CA GLU A 44 0.59 -17.49 13.49
C GLU A 44 0.88 -16.69 14.76
N GLN A 45 2.10 -16.17 14.94
CA GLN A 45 2.46 -15.31 16.07
C GLN A 45 1.74 -13.95 16.03
N ALA A 46 1.36 -13.49 14.86
CA ALA A 46 0.54 -12.29 14.69
C ALA A 46 -0.98 -12.56 14.79
N GLY A 47 -1.40 -13.83 14.98
CA GLY A 47 -2.80 -14.22 15.20
C GLY A 47 -3.59 -14.54 13.93
N GLY A 48 -2.93 -14.74 12.78
CA GLY A 48 -3.54 -15.18 11.52
C GLY A 48 -3.49 -16.68 11.32
N GLU A 49 -4.25 -17.18 10.35
CA GLU A 49 -4.16 -18.54 9.81
C GLU A 49 -3.33 -18.54 8.53
N ALA A 50 -2.20 -19.23 8.53
CA ALA A 50 -1.32 -19.33 7.35
C ALA A 50 -1.86 -20.36 6.36
N VAL A 51 -1.98 -19.97 5.09
CA VAL A 51 -2.45 -20.83 3.98
C VAL A 51 -1.43 -20.79 2.85
N ILE A 52 -0.75 -21.90 2.57
CA ILE A 52 0.13 -21.99 1.40
C ILE A 52 -0.73 -21.99 0.15
N LEU A 53 -0.55 -20.99 -0.71
CA LEU A 53 -1.30 -20.89 -1.96
C LEU A 53 -0.80 -21.93 -2.96
N PRO A 54 -1.68 -22.54 -3.75
CA PRO A 54 -1.27 -23.36 -4.88
C PRO A 54 -0.65 -22.49 -5.98
N GLN A 55 0.11 -23.15 -6.86
CA GLN A 55 0.72 -22.50 -8.02
C GLN A 55 -0.34 -21.95 -8.97
N LEU A 56 -0.31 -20.65 -9.24
CA LEU A 56 -1.14 -20.02 -10.26
C LEU A 56 -0.45 -20.15 -11.63
N ARG A 57 -1.18 -20.67 -12.62
CA ARG A 57 -0.66 -20.99 -13.95
C ARG A 57 -1.41 -20.23 -15.03
N PRO A 58 -0.74 -19.57 -15.97
CA PRO A 58 -1.40 -18.90 -17.09
C PRO A 58 -1.96 -19.93 -18.07
N ALA A 59 -3.05 -19.58 -18.73
CA ALA A 59 -3.64 -20.42 -19.74
C ALA A 59 -2.68 -20.65 -20.93
N GLY A 60 -2.60 -21.88 -21.43
CA GLY A 60 -1.77 -22.23 -22.57
C GLY A 60 -0.28 -22.44 -22.32
N PHE A 61 0.14 -22.41 -21.05
CA PHE A 61 1.50 -22.77 -20.67
C PHE A 61 1.56 -24.24 -20.19
N ASP A 62 2.57 -24.97 -20.63
CA ASP A 62 2.78 -26.37 -20.26
C ASP A 62 3.74 -26.48 -19.08
N TYR A 63 3.46 -27.41 -18.19
CA TYR A 63 4.24 -27.71 -17.02
C TYR A 63 4.55 -29.21 -16.96
N ASP A 64 5.76 -29.56 -16.53
CA ASP A 64 6.10 -30.88 -16.08
C ASP A 64 5.94 -30.89 -14.56
N GLU A 65 4.90 -31.55 -14.06
CA GLU A 65 4.43 -31.44 -12.68
C GLU A 65 4.19 -29.97 -12.25
N THR A 66 5.15 -29.37 -11.53
CA THR A 66 5.11 -27.96 -11.08
C THR A 66 6.09 -27.06 -11.82
N VAL A 67 6.95 -27.60 -12.65
CA VAL A 67 8.03 -26.87 -13.33
C VAL A 67 7.59 -26.44 -14.72
N LEU A 68 7.81 -25.19 -15.05
CA LEU A 68 7.54 -24.63 -16.37
C LEU A 68 8.41 -25.35 -17.43
N CYS A 69 7.80 -25.82 -18.55
CA CYS A 69 8.54 -26.56 -19.55
C CYS A 69 9.71 -25.75 -20.13
N PRO A 70 10.84 -26.42 -20.47
CA PRO A 70 12.07 -25.74 -20.93
C PRO A 70 11.91 -24.81 -22.14
N LYS A 71 10.90 -25.00 -22.98
CA LYS A 71 10.64 -24.14 -24.14
C LYS A 71 10.33 -22.69 -23.75
N TYR A 72 9.87 -22.44 -22.51
CA TYR A 72 9.50 -21.12 -22.00
C TYR A 72 10.65 -20.33 -21.40
N VAL A 73 11.76 -21.00 -21.09
CA VAL A 73 12.90 -20.43 -20.40
C VAL A 73 14.17 -20.47 -21.27
N ASP A 74 15.11 -19.58 -20.99
CA ASP A 74 16.44 -19.63 -21.59
C ASP A 74 17.40 -20.53 -20.80
N GLU A 75 18.68 -20.54 -21.19
CA GLU A 75 19.72 -21.37 -20.56
C GLU A 75 20.03 -20.95 -19.11
N MET A 76 19.67 -19.72 -18.74
CA MET A 76 19.87 -19.15 -17.40
C MET A 76 18.64 -19.30 -16.49
N GLY A 77 17.57 -19.93 -16.98
CA GLY A 77 16.31 -20.07 -16.23
C GLY A 77 15.41 -18.83 -16.28
N VAL A 78 15.77 -17.83 -17.08
CA VAL A 78 14.98 -16.60 -17.28
C VAL A 78 13.82 -16.88 -18.23
N LEU A 79 12.65 -16.37 -17.91
CA LEU A 79 11.48 -16.44 -18.79
C LEU A 79 11.78 -15.74 -20.12
N ARG A 80 11.57 -16.43 -21.26
CA ARG A 80 11.81 -15.82 -22.58
C ARG A 80 10.83 -14.66 -22.81
N GLN A 81 11.31 -13.65 -23.54
CA GLN A 81 10.59 -12.38 -23.73
C GLN A 81 9.17 -12.55 -24.29
N GLU A 82 9.01 -13.38 -25.34
CA GLU A 82 7.71 -13.61 -25.96
C GLU A 82 6.66 -14.16 -24.97
N TYR A 83 7.08 -14.95 -23.97
CA TYR A 83 6.20 -15.50 -22.94
C TYR A 83 6.01 -14.51 -21.78
N ALA A 84 7.03 -13.75 -21.42
CA ALA A 84 6.90 -12.65 -20.47
C ALA A 84 5.87 -11.61 -20.96
N ASP A 85 5.84 -11.32 -22.26
CA ASP A 85 4.87 -10.40 -22.86
C ASP A 85 3.43 -10.95 -22.80
N ILE A 86 3.27 -12.27 -22.91
CA ILE A 86 1.97 -12.93 -22.72
C ILE A 86 1.54 -12.81 -21.24
N VAL A 87 2.43 -13.10 -20.31
CA VAL A 87 2.17 -12.99 -18.85
C VAL A 87 1.79 -11.56 -18.46
N LYS A 88 2.56 -10.56 -18.92
CA LYS A 88 2.29 -9.15 -18.64
C LYS A 88 0.95 -8.66 -19.22
N ARG A 89 0.63 -9.07 -20.45
CA ARG A 89 -0.59 -8.66 -21.14
C ARG A 89 -1.84 -9.30 -20.57
N ASN A 90 -1.78 -10.60 -20.30
CA ASN A 90 -2.95 -11.36 -19.86
C ASN A 90 -3.12 -11.33 -18.34
N THR A 91 -2.03 -11.08 -17.61
CA THR A 91 -2.01 -11.17 -16.14
C THR A 91 -2.66 -12.47 -15.66
N TYR A 92 -3.54 -12.43 -14.67
CA TYR A 92 -4.26 -13.59 -14.14
C TYR A 92 -5.52 -13.97 -14.94
N HIS A 93 -5.87 -13.22 -16.01
CA HIS A 93 -7.08 -13.52 -16.79
C HIS A 93 -6.99 -14.89 -17.48
N GLY A 94 -8.08 -15.66 -17.38
CA GLY A 94 -8.14 -17.03 -17.90
C GLY A 94 -7.40 -18.07 -17.04
N THR A 95 -7.00 -17.70 -15.82
CA THR A 95 -6.43 -18.61 -14.81
C THR A 95 -7.47 -19.04 -13.78
N ALA A 96 -7.09 -19.90 -12.85
CA ALA A 96 -7.93 -20.30 -11.72
C ALA A 96 -7.78 -19.34 -10.50
N ALA A 97 -7.39 -18.08 -10.69
CA ALA A 97 -7.10 -17.16 -9.59
C ALA A 97 -8.28 -16.96 -8.64
N ASP A 98 -9.50 -16.76 -9.19
CA ASP A 98 -10.71 -16.58 -8.38
C ASP A 98 -11.02 -17.79 -7.48
N GLU A 99 -10.76 -19.00 -7.97
CA GLU A 99 -10.96 -20.23 -7.22
C GLU A 99 -9.86 -20.42 -6.16
N LEU A 100 -8.60 -20.26 -6.56
CA LEU A 100 -7.44 -20.55 -5.73
C LEU A 100 -7.24 -19.52 -4.59
N LEU A 101 -7.67 -18.28 -4.80
CA LEU A 101 -7.61 -17.23 -3.78
C LEU A 101 -8.94 -17.01 -3.05
N ALA A 102 -9.95 -17.85 -3.31
CA ALA A 102 -11.23 -17.75 -2.64
C ALA A 102 -11.09 -17.85 -1.11
N GLY A 103 -11.59 -16.82 -0.41
CA GLY A 103 -11.54 -16.76 1.06
C GLY A 103 -10.16 -16.41 1.64
N ILE A 104 -9.16 -16.11 0.83
CA ILE A 104 -7.89 -15.51 1.24
C ILE A 104 -8.11 -14.01 1.44
N GLN A 105 -7.59 -13.46 2.54
CA GLN A 105 -7.90 -12.10 2.96
C GLN A 105 -6.68 -11.18 2.95
N ALA A 106 -5.49 -11.75 2.91
CA ALA A 106 -4.22 -11.08 2.70
C ALA A 106 -3.23 -12.06 2.09
N VAL A 107 -2.16 -11.56 1.46
CA VAL A 107 -1.12 -12.42 0.89
C VAL A 107 0.26 -11.91 1.27
N VAL A 108 1.14 -12.83 1.70
CA VAL A 108 2.57 -12.59 1.92
C VAL A 108 3.35 -13.17 0.75
N PHE A 109 4.21 -12.35 0.13
CA PHE A 109 5.18 -12.76 -0.89
C PHE A 109 6.57 -12.86 -0.25
N LEU A 110 7.22 -13.99 -0.45
CA LEU A 110 8.45 -14.33 0.25
C LEU A 110 9.71 -13.79 -0.45
N GLY A 111 10.80 -13.79 0.30
CA GLY A 111 12.16 -13.64 -0.26
C GLY A 111 12.56 -14.79 -1.19
N GLY A 112 13.67 -14.64 -1.92
CA GLY A 112 14.16 -15.67 -2.86
C GLY A 112 15.20 -15.16 -3.85
N GLY A 113 15.42 -15.94 -4.90
CA GLY A 113 16.32 -15.63 -6.01
C GLY A 113 15.79 -14.51 -6.93
N ASP A 114 16.55 -14.28 -8.01
CA ASP A 114 16.29 -13.18 -8.93
C ASP A 114 14.98 -13.36 -9.71
N ILE A 115 14.39 -12.23 -10.09
CA ILE A 115 13.21 -12.18 -10.97
C ILE A 115 13.68 -12.08 -12.43
N SER A 116 13.03 -12.81 -13.33
CA SER A 116 13.26 -12.71 -14.77
C SER A 116 13.17 -11.26 -15.25
N SER A 117 14.26 -10.72 -15.75
CA SER A 117 14.36 -9.33 -16.22
C SER A 117 13.47 -9.02 -17.43
N THR A 118 12.97 -10.02 -18.11
CA THR A 118 11.99 -9.93 -19.19
C THR A 118 10.59 -9.52 -18.71
N LEU A 119 10.30 -9.73 -17.42
CA LEU A 119 9.05 -9.26 -16.79
C LEU A 119 9.07 -7.77 -16.43
N PHE A 120 10.22 -7.11 -16.43
CA PHE A 120 10.31 -5.68 -16.19
C PHE A 120 9.51 -4.90 -17.24
N ALA A 121 9.01 -3.72 -16.87
CA ALA A 121 8.27 -2.85 -17.79
C ALA A 121 9.11 -2.51 -19.02
N GLN A 122 10.41 -2.28 -18.83
CA GLN A 122 11.41 -2.20 -19.89
C GLN A 122 12.35 -3.41 -19.75
N PRO A 123 12.14 -4.46 -20.57
CA PRO A 123 12.96 -5.67 -20.50
C PRO A 123 14.44 -5.39 -20.69
N GLN A 124 15.26 -6.06 -19.93
CA GLN A 124 16.73 -5.95 -19.97
C GLN A 124 17.36 -7.32 -20.09
N PRO A 125 18.58 -7.44 -20.63
CA PRO A 125 19.37 -8.65 -20.47
C PRO A 125 19.50 -9.00 -18.98
N TRP A 126 19.48 -10.30 -18.65
CA TRP A 126 19.69 -10.71 -17.27
C TRP A 126 21.18 -10.62 -16.91
N HIS A 127 21.47 -9.90 -15.83
CA HIS A 127 22.82 -9.70 -15.30
C HIS A 127 22.98 -10.25 -13.87
N GLY A 128 22.07 -11.16 -13.45
CA GLY A 128 22.12 -11.78 -12.14
C GLY A 128 23.28 -12.78 -11.99
N ILE A 129 23.42 -13.33 -10.80
CA ILE A 129 24.49 -14.26 -10.43
C ILE A 129 23.91 -15.69 -10.38
N ALA A 130 24.00 -16.43 -11.49
CA ALA A 130 23.41 -17.76 -11.66
C ALA A 130 23.75 -18.76 -10.54
N ASP A 131 25.01 -18.80 -10.09
CA ASP A 131 25.47 -19.75 -9.07
C ASP A 131 25.02 -19.38 -7.64
N ASP A 132 24.41 -18.21 -7.46
CA ASP A 132 24.14 -17.66 -6.14
C ASP A 132 22.68 -17.22 -5.96
N SER A 133 22.06 -16.71 -7.01
CA SER A 133 20.66 -16.26 -7.07
C SER A 133 20.09 -16.55 -8.47
N PRO A 134 19.89 -17.83 -8.83
CA PRO A 134 19.37 -18.17 -10.15
C PRO A 134 17.99 -17.60 -10.36
N ALA A 135 17.68 -17.19 -11.59
CA ALA A 135 16.32 -16.89 -11.99
C ALA A 135 15.43 -18.15 -11.90
N ASP A 136 14.17 -17.96 -11.55
CA ASP A 136 13.18 -19.03 -11.46
C ASP A 136 11.89 -18.61 -12.16
N ALA A 137 11.87 -18.74 -13.48
CA ALA A 137 10.72 -18.36 -14.31
C ALA A 137 9.41 -19.05 -13.88
N THR A 138 9.51 -20.26 -13.32
CA THR A 138 8.32 -20.98 -12.82
C THR A 138 7.66 -20.25 -11.66
N ARG A 139 8.48 -19.81 -10.72
CA ARG A 139 8.05 -19.01 -9.58
C ARG A 139 7.63 -17.61 -10.01
N ASP A 140 8.41 -16.98 -10.90
CA ASP A 140 8.17 -15.63 -11.41
C ASP A 140 6.77 -15.50 -11.99
N VAL A 141 6.38 -16.43 -12.85
CA VAL A 141 5.07 -16.45 -13.49
C VAL A 141 3.97 -16.55 -12.44
N SER A 142 4.04 -17.53 -11.53
CA SER A 142 3.01 -17.73 -10.51
C SER A 142 2.88 -16.51 -9.57
N GLU A 143 4.01 -15.95 -9.11
CA GLU A 143 3.98 -14.78 -8.23
C GLU A 143 3.53 -13.50 -8.94
N TYR A 144 3.93 -13.30 -10.21
CA TYR A 144 3.46 -12.17 -11.02
C TYR A 144 1.92 -12.16 -11.13
N LEU A 145 1.34 -13.31 -11.49
CA LEU A 145 -0.11 -13.45 -11.63
C LEU A 145 -0.83 -13.25 -10.29
N THR A 146 -0.30 -13.84 -9.22
CA THR A 146 -0.88 -13.71 -7.87
C THR A 146 -0.80 -12.27 -7.37
N MET A 147 0.33 -11.59 -7.58
CA MET A 147 0.50 -10.18 -7.22
C MET A 147 -0.47 -9.28 -8.00
N ALA A 148 -0.56 -9.46 -9.32
CA ALA A 148 -1.48 -8.70 -10.15
C ALA A 148 -2.93 -8.90 -9.70
N TYR A 149 -3.34 -10.14 -9.41
CA TYR A 149 -4.66 -10.45 -8.88
C TYR A 149 -4.93 -9.72 -7.55
N CYS A 150 -3.99 -9.81 -6.60
CA CYS A 150 -4.14 -9.16 -5.30
C CYS A 150 -4.28 -7.63 -5.43
N LEU A 151 -3.46 -7.01 -6.29
CA LEU A 151 -3.51 -5.57 -6.51
C LEU A 151 -4.83 -5.14 -7.17
N ASP A 152 -5.32 -5.86 -8.17
CA ASP A 152 -6.57 -5.51 -8.85
C ASP A 152 -7.81 -5.71 -7.97
N HIS A 153 -7.75 -6.66 -7.03
CA HIS A 153 -8.84 -6.93 -6.09
C HIS A 153 -8.67 -6.25 -4.73
N ASP A 154 -7.65 -5.38 -4.59
CA ASP A 154 -7.31 -4.67 -3.35
C ASP A 154 -7.17 -5.61 -2.13
N ILE A 155 -6.62 -6.81 -2.38
CA ILE A 155 -6.28 -7.77 -1.32
C ILE A 155 -4.99 -7.29 -0.66
N PRO A 156 -4.96 -7.10 0.67
CA PRO A 156 -3.76 -6.70 1.41
C PRO A 156 -2.53 -7.55 1.07
N VAL A 157 -1.40 -6.88 0.76
CA VAL A 157 -0.15 -7.52 0.34
C VAL A 157 1.01 -7.07 1.21
N LEU A 158 1.80 -8.03 1.70
CA LEU A 158 3.11 -7.80 2.29
C LEU A 158 4.17 -8.52 1.45
N GLY A 159 5.03 -7.75 0.78
CA GLY A 159 6.18 -8.26 0.02
C GLY A 159 7.47 -8.22 0.83
N LEU A 160 8.13 -9.37 1.01
CA LEU A 160 9.40 -9.51 1.74
C LEU A 160 10.53 -9.72 0.74
N CYS A 161 11.55 -8.87 0.75
CA CYS A 161 12.74 -8.96 -0.10
C CYS A 161 12.35 -9.11 -1.59
N ARG A 162 12.46 -10.31 -2.16
CA ARG A 162 11.99 -10.60 -3.52
C ARG A 162 10.50 -10.28 -3.72
N GLY A 163 9.66 -10.45 -2.68
CA GLY A 163 8.24 -10.08 -2.73
C GLY A 163 8.03 -8.57 -2.91
N MET A 164 8.87 -7.73 -2.30
CA MET A 164 8.90 -6.29 -2.59
C MET A 164 9.30 -6.00 -4.03
N GLN A 165 10.31 -6.70 -4.55
CA GLN A 165 10.75 -6.56 -5.93
C GLN A 165 9.65 -6.99 -6.91
N MET A 166 8.90 -8.05 -6.62
CA MET A 166 7.75 -8.47 -7.42
C MET A 166 6.62 -7.42 -7.39
N LEU A 167 6.34 -6.81 -6.24
CA LEU A 167 5.42 -5.68 -6.15
C LEU A 167 5.88 -4.51 -7.04
N ALA A 168 7.18 -4.22 -7.05
CA ALA A 168 7.76 -3.20 -7.91
C ALA A 168 7.60 -3.55 -9.40
N VAL A 169 7.96 -4.76 -9.81
CA VAL A 169 7.90 -5.22 -11.21
C VAL A 169 6.47 -5.20 -11.73
N VAL A 170 5.50 -5.73 -10.98
CA VAL A 170 4.07 -5.73 -11.37
C VAL A 170 3.51 -4.32 -11.44
N SER A 171 4.05 -3.40 -10.64
CA SER A 171 3.67 -1.98 -10.64
C SER A 171 4.41 -1.15 -11.71
N GLY A 172 5.34 -1.76 -12.46
CA GLY A 172 6.06 -1.12 -13.57
C GLY A 172 7.41 -0.48 -13.21
N ALA A 173 7.90 -0.65 -11.99
CA ALA A 173 9.19 -0.12 -11.56
C ALA A 173 10.38 -0.99 -12.02
N PRO A 174 11.53 -0.40 -12.38
CA PRO A 174 12.75 -1.13 -12.74
C PRO A 174 13.51 -1.63 -11.50
N LEU A 175 14.35 -2.65 -11.71
CA LEU A 175 15.26 -3.16 -10.70
C LEU A 175 16.73 -2.96 -11.11
N ILE A 176 17.59 -2.60 -10.15
CA ILE A 176 19.03 -2.83 -10.22
C ILE A 176 19.25 -4.33 -10.00
N GLN A 177 19.83 -5.01 -10.98
CA GLN A 177 19.97 -6.47 -10.95
C GLN A 177 21.13 -6.97 -10.08
N ASP A 178 22.17 -6.15 -9.87
CA ASP A 178 23.26 -6.45 -8.95
C ASP A 178 23.84 -5.16 -8.33
N LEU A 179 23.70 -5.01 -7.02
CA LEU A 179 24.24 -3.86 -6.28
C LEU A 179 25.75 -3.79 -6.31
N GLY A 180 26.46 -4.94 -6.33
CA GLY A 180 27.92 -4.98 -6.42
C GLY A 180 28.37 -4.33 -7.73
N GLN A 181 27.83 -4.77 -8.86
CA GLN A 181 28.13 -4.19 -10.16
C GLN A 181 27.76 -2.70 -10.23
N PHE A 182 26.57 -2.33 -9.76
CA PHE A 182 26.11 -0.95 -9.73
C PHE A 182 27.07 -0.03 -8.96
N PHE A 183 27.56 -0.45 -7.80
CA PHE A 183 28.51 0.33 -7.02
C PHE A 183 29.88 0.43 -7.70
N ASP A 184 30.36 -0.68 -8.32
CA ASP A 184 31.60 -0.67 -9.09
C ASP A 184 31.52 0.31 -10.28
N GLU A 185 30.42 0.35 -11.02
CA GLU A 185 30.18 1.26 -12.14
C GLU A 185 30.09 2.73 -11.69
N THR A 186 29.57 2.99 -10.49
CA THR A 186 29.51 4.33 -9.93
C THR A 186 30.79 4.79 -9.27
N GLY A 187 31.78 3.90 -9.11
CA GLY A 187 33.02 4.17 -8.38
C GLY A 187 32.84 4.36 -6.87
N LYS A 188 31.77 3.85 -6.31
CA LYS A 188 31.41 3.94 -4.88
C LYS A 188 31.59 2.61 -4.18
N ASN A 189 31.67 2.61 -2.85
CA ASN A 189 31.89 1.40 -2.07
C ASN A 189 30.57 0.79 -1.59
N TYR A 190 30.31 -0.44 -1.99
CA TYR A 190 29.13 -1.21 -1.60
C TYR A 190 29.10 -1.56 -0.11
N HIS A 191 30.27 -1.69 0.56
CA HIS A 191 30.43 -2.10 1.96
C HIS A 191 29.73 -3.40 2.36
N PHE A 192 29.12 -4.13 1.44
CA PHE A 192 28.36 -5.39 1.67
C PHE A 192 27.30 -5.28 2.78
N LEU A 193 26.71 -4.11 2.96
CA LEU A 193 25.69 -3.87 3.99
C LEU A 193 24.38 -4.62 3.74
N HIS A 194 24.04 -4.83 2.46
CA HIS A 194 22.78 -5.44 2.06
C HIS A 194 22.92 -6.96 1.84
N ARG A 195 24.13 -7.42 1.54
CA ARG A 195 24.45 -8.85 1.35
C ARG A 195 25.88 -9.12 1.77
N MET A 196 26.04 -9.82 2.88
CA MET A 196 27.35 -10.20 3.38
C MET A 196 28.13 -11.07 2.38
N GLN A 197 29.43 -10.90 2.28
CA GLN A 197 30.30 -11.81 1.52
C GLN A 197 30.23 -13.23 2.09
N ARG A 198 30.54 -14.23 1.24
CA ARG A 198 30.71 -15.59 1.72
C ARG A 198 31.93 -15.65 2.64
N ASN A 199 31.80 -16.34 3.76
CA ASN A 199 32.93 -16.62 4.65
C ASN A 199 33.84 -17.71 4.05
N ALA A 200 34.90 -18.06 4.77
CA ALA A 200 35.87 -19.07 4.34
C ALA A 200 35.25 -20.46 4.08
N GLU A 201 34.12 -20.78 4.73
CA GLU A 201 33.36 -22.01 4.53
C GLU A 201 32.29 -21.87 3.42
N GLY A 202 32.29 -20.78 2.66
CA GLY A 202 31.33 -20.52 1.58
C GLY A 202 29.94 -20.14 2.03
N LYS A 203 29.73 -19.91 3.34
CA LYS A 203 28.42 -19.56 3.93
C LYS A 203 28.23 -18.05 3.96
N ARG A 204 26.96 -17.61 3.81
CA ARG A 204 26.51 -16.27 4.07
C ARG A 204 25.57 -16.24 5.27
N TYR A 205 25.51 -15.09 5.91
CA TYR A 205 24.62 -14.81 7.02
C TYR A 205 23.88 -13.49 6.76
N TYR A 206 22.74 -13.30 7.40
CA TYR A 206 22.08 -12.02 7.41
C TYR A 206 22.97 -10.93 8.01
N THR A 207 22.98 -9.75 7.40
CA THR A 207 23.66 -8.58 7.92
C THR A 207 22.62 -7.58 8.47
N PRO A 208 22.86 -6.98 9.65
CA PRO A 208 21.98 -5.94 10.14
C PRO A 208 22.37 -4.59 9.54
N HIS A 209 21.39 -3.79 9.13
CA HIS A 209 21.55 -2.36 8.86
C HIS A 209 20.30 -1.59 9.30
N ASP A 210 20.38 -0.26 9.26
CA ASP A 210 19.27 0.62 9.63
C ASP A 210 18.56 1.10 8.37
N VAL A 211 17.25 1.33 8.47
CA VAL A 211 16.41 1.90 7.42
C VAL A 211 15.83 3.22 7.90
N ALA A 212 16.07 4.29 7.17
CA ALA A 212 15.44 5.59 7.38
C ALA A 212 14.06 5.61 6.72
N VAL A 213 13.03 5.93 7.49
CA VAL A 213 11.67 6.13 6.96
C VAL A 213 11.61 7.51 6.32
N THR A 214 11.24 7.57 5.05
CA THR A 214 11.25 8.81 4.25
C THR A 214 9.94 9.59 4.33
N ASP A 215 8.86 8.96 4.82
CA ASP A 215 7.52 9.53 4.84
C ASP A 215 6.78 9.17 6.14
N SER A 216 6.54 10.17 6.97
CA SER A 216 5.84 9.99 8.26
C SER A 216 4.34 9.71 8.11
N SER A 217 3.78 9.83 6.93
CA SER A 217 2.39 9.48 6.61
C SER A 217 2.23 8.06 6.04
N SER A 218 3.34 7.37 5.79
CA SER A 218 3.38 6.04 5.18
C SER A 218 2.87 4.93 6.10
N LEU A 219 2.46 3.80 5.50
CA LEU A 219 2.20 2.55 6.22
C LEU A 219 3.45 2.11 7.00
N LEU A 220 4.64 2.25 6.39
CA LEU A 220 5.90 1.90 7.06
C LEU A 220 6.09 2.69 8.36
N PHE A 221 5.83 4.01 8.34
CA PHE A 221 5.92 4.82 9.56
C PHE A 221 4.85 4.43 10.58
N ALA A 222 3.62 4.21 10.14
CA ALA A 222 2.52 3.78 11.01
C ALA A 222 2.84 2.46 11.73
N ILE A 223 3.48 1.52 11.03
CA ILE A 223 3.91 0.22 11.56
C ILE A 223 5.12 0.38 12.49
N ALA A 224 6.17 1.05 12.04
CA ALA A 224 7.42 1.17 12.80
C ALA A 224 7.26 2.10 14.03
N GLY A 225 6.48 3.18 13.90
CA GLY A 225 6.30 4.21 14.92
C GLY A 225 7.54 5.06 15.17
N LYS A 226 8.49 5.12 14.21
CA LYS A 226 9.79 5.79 14.35
C LYS A 226 10.41 6.09 12.99
N GLU A 227 11.26 7.12 12.94
CA GLU A 227 11.93 7.58 11.72
C GLU A 227 13.10 6.66 11.28
N ILE A 228 13.65 5.87 12.19
CA ILE A 228 14.75 4.93 11.89
C ILE A 228 14.39 3.56 12.43
N ILE A 229 14.31 2.58 11.55
CA ILE A 229 14.14 1.18 11.88
C ILE A 229 15.53 0.57 12.02
N ARG A 230 15.86 0.12 13.22
CA ARG A 230 17.21 -0.33 13.56
C ARG A 230 17.40 -1.80 13.29
N SER A 231 18.60 -2.14 12.77
CA SER A 231 19.12 -3.51 12.71
C SER A 231 18.21 -4.50 11.98
N VAL A 232 17.64 -4.10 10.85
CA VAL A 232 16.83 -5.00 10.03
C VAL A 232 17.69 -6.13 9.44
N PRO A 233 17.21 -7.39 9.41
CA PRO A 233 17.95 -8.47 8.76
C PRO A 233 17.94 -8.32 7.25
N SER A 234 19.10 -8.23 6.61
CA SER A 234 19.24 -8.02 5.17
C SER A 234 19.99 -9.15 4.48
N TRP A 235 19.51 -9.52 3.29
CA TRP A 235 20.15 -10.50 2.40
C TRP A 235 19.65 -10.30 0.97
N HIS A 236 20.10 -9.26 0.29
CA HIS A 236 19.73 -9.01 -1.11
C HIS A 236 20.87 -8.37 -1.89
N HIS A 237 20.91 -8.60 -3.20
CA HIS A 237 21.80 -7.92 -4.13
C HIS A 237 21.02 -7.21 -5.26
N GLN A 238 19.75 -7.56 -5.44
CA GLN A 238 18.82 -6.80 -6.27
C GLN A 238 18.04 -5.80 -5.42
N VAL A 239 17.62 -4.71 -6.04
CA VAL A 239 16.83 -3.67 -5.38
C VAL A 239 15.99 -2.90 -6.41
N VAL A 240 14.92 -2.26 -5.97
CA VAL A 240 14.15 -1.32 -6.79
C VAL A 240 15.03 -0.11 -7.14
N GLU A 241 15.17 0.18 -8.44
CA GLU A 241 16.01 1.28 -8.93
C GLU A 241 15.36 2.64 -8.66
N ASP A 242 14.14 2.81 -9.10
CA ASP A 242 13.29 3.97 -8.81
C ASP A 242 11.80 3.62 -8.96
N VAL A 243 10.92 4.56 -8.64
CA VAL A 243 9.47 4.38 -8.72
C VAL A 243 8.80 5.41 -9.64
N LYS A 244 9.57 6.11 -10.48
CA LYS A 244 9.06 7.16 -11.37
C LYS A 244 8.07 6.60 -12.38
N GLY A 245 6.95 7.31 -12.58
CA GLY A 245 5.92 6.89 -13.53
C GLY A 245 5.10 5.67 -13.09
N THR A 246 5.21 5.26 -11.81
CA THR A 246 4.45 4.17 -11.23
C THR A 246 3.60 4.68 -10.06
N PRO A 247 2.57 3.94 -9.64
CA PRO A 247 1.78 4.30 -8.45
C PRO A 247 2.48 3.97 -7.12
N LEU A 248 3.76 3.64 -7.15
CA LEU A 248 4.56 3.34 -5.97
C LEU A 248 5.13 4.61 -5.34
N ILE A 249 5.30 4.58 -4.03
CA ILE A 249 6.06 5.57 -3.27
C ILE A 249 7.20 4.87 -2.50
N VAL A 250 8.35 5.56 -2.40
CA VAL A 250 9.47 5.10 -1.57
C VAL A 250 9.23 5.57 -0.15
N THR A 251 9.18 4.63 0.79
CA THR A 251 8.89 4.92 2.20
C THR A 251 10.03 4.57 3.14
N GLY A 252 11.05 3.86 2.66
CA GLY A 252 12.24 3.54 3.42
C GLY A 252 13.50 3.46 2.56
N VAL A 253 14.62 3.98 3.07
CA VAL A 253 15.93 3.95 2.38
C VAL A 253 17.06 3.65 3.36
N THR A 254 18.17 3.11 2.81
CA THR A 254 19.44 2.98 3.51
C THR A 254 20.54 3.70 2.72
N GLY A 255 21.17 4.69 3.34
CA GLY A 255 22.30 5.40 2.72
C GLY A 255 23.57 4.54 2.71
N THR A 256 24.12 4.27 1.53
CA THR A 256 25.38 3.52 1.35
C THR A 256 26.32 4.34 0.47
N ASP A 257 27.41 4.81 1.02
CA ASP A 257 28.42 5.67 0.33
C ASP A 257 27.80 6.84 -0.48
N GLY A 258 26.77 7.49 0.09
CA GLY A 258 26.05 8.61 -0.53
C GLY A 258 25.08 8.19 -1.64
N VAL A 259 24.72 6.90 -1.72
CA VAL A 259 23.62 6.36 -2.53
C VAL A 259 22.50 5.92 -1.62
N ASP A 260 21.28 6.35 -1.89
CA ASP A 260 20.10 5.86 -1.20
C ASP A 260 19.60 4.57 -1.87
N ILE A 261 19.69 3.48 -1.13
CA ILE A 261 19.16 2.17 -1.53
C ILE A 261 17.72 2.06 -1.02
N ILE A 262 16.78 1.77 -1.92
CA ILE A 262 15.35 1.66 -1.58
C ILE A 262 15.12 0.37 -0.76
N GLU A 263 14.62 0.53 0.46
CA GLU A 263 14.37 -0.54 1.43
C GLU A 263 12.90 -0.79 1.71
N ALA A 264 12.02 0.16 1.33
CA ALA A 264 10.58 -0.04 1.41
C ALA A 264 9.84 0.79 0.37
N ILE A 265 8.78 0.20 -0.18
CA ILE A 265 7.86 0.81 -1.14
C ILE A 265 6.41 0.51 -0.74
N GLU A 266 5.51 1.38 -1.14
CA GLU A 266 4.06 1.23 -0.94
C GLU A 266 3.29 1.59 -2.20
N ARG A 267 2.11 0.97 -2.37
CA ARG A 267 1.08 1.39 -3.33
C ARG A 267 0.10 2.29 -2.59
N SER A 268 0.20 3.60 -2.79
CA SER A 268 -0.69 4.58 -2.14
C SER A 268 -2.15 4.51 -2.60
N ASP A 269 -2.39 3.88 -3.74
CA ASP A 269 -3.71 3.63 -4.33
C ASP A 269 -4.39 2.34 -3.83
N LYS A 270 -3.75 1.61 -2.90
CA LYS A 270 -4.26 0.35 -2.35
C LYS A 270 -4.47 0.46 -0.84
N HIS A 271 -5.44 -0.31 -0.33
CA HIS A 271 -5.72 -0.34 1.10
C HIS A 271 -4.50 -0.77 1.95
N PHE A 272 -3.78 -1.79 1.50
CA PHE A 272 -2.51 -2.21 2.07
C PHE A 272 -1.67 -2.96 1.03
N ALA A 273 -0.65 -2.32 0.49
CA ALA A 273 0.32 -2.98 -0.35
C ALA A 273 1.70 -2.42 -0.01
N LEU A 274 2.38 -3.10 0.92
CA LEU A 274 3.69 -2.76 1.45
C LEU A 274 4.72 -3.78 1.01
N GLY A 275 5.84 -3.30 0.46
CA GLY A 275 7.04 -4.09 0.23
C GLY A 275 8.18 -3.62 1.13
N VAL A 276 8.88 -4.54 1.78
CA VAL A 276 10.11 -4.29 2.53
C VAL A 276 11.24 -5.16 2.00
N GLN A 277 12.43 -4.58 1.79
CA GLN A 277 13.56 -5.29 1.20
C GLN A 277 14.27 -6.20 2.22
N PHE A 278 14.04 -5.98 3.48
CA PHE A 278 14.59 -6.75 4.59
C PHE A 278 13.65 -7.88 5.06
N HIS A 279 14.11 -8.68 6.04
CA HIS A 279 13.50 -9.93 6.45
C HIS A 279 13.00 -9.91 7.91
N PRO A 280 11.85 -9.26 8.24
CA PRO A 280 11.31 -9.28 9.61
C PRO A 280 11.03 -10.69 10.10
N GLU A 281 10.63 -11.63 9.21
CA GLU A 281 10.37 -13.04 9.53
C GLU A 281 11.61 -13.77 10.05
N GLU A 282 12.81 -13.36 9.63
CA GLU A 282 14.07 -13.93 10.13
C GLU A 282 14.35 -13.46 11.56
N ALA A 283 14.11 -12.17 11.86
CA ALA A 283 14.23 -11.68 13.23
C ALA A 283 13.25 -12.40 14.16
N ILE A 284 11.98 -12.56 13.74
CA ILE A 284 10.96 -13.31 14.50
C ILE A 284 11.44 -14.72 14.79
N ARG A 285 11.87 -15.45 13.75
CA ARG A 285 12.35 -16.82 13.87
C ARG A 285 13.52 -16.94 14.88
N LYS A 286 14.52 -16.05 14.75
CA LYS A 286 15.71 -16.05 15.61
C LYS A 286 15.35 -15.80 17.07
N HIS A 287 14.50 -14.83 17.34
CA HIS A 287 14.08 -14.52 18.70
C HIS A 287 13.24 -15.65 19.34
N ILE A 288 12.30 -16.22 18.59
CA ILE A 288 11.46 -17.31 19.11
C ILE A 288 12.30 -18.57 19.37
N LYS A 289 13.25 -18.88 18.47
CA LYS A 289 14.16 -20.01 18.65
C LYS A 289 15.31 -19.73 19.62
N SER A 290 15.38 -18.53 20.20
CA SER A 290 16.43 -18.10 21.13
C SER A 290 17.83 -18.30 20.54
N GLU A 291 18.01 -17.99 19.24
CA GLU A 291 19.30 -18.09 18.58
C GLU A 291 20.32 -17.09 19.18
N PRO A 292 21.59 -17.48 19.35
CA PRO A 292 22.59 -16.64 20.03
C PRO A 292 22.79 -15.25 19.41
N ASP A 293 22.57 -15.12 18.11
CA ASP A 293 22.74 -13.88 17.34
C ASP A 293 21.44 -13.08 17.15
N ALA A 294 20.32 -13.52 17.75
CA ALA A 294 19.03 -12.82 17.66
C ALA A 294 19.12 -11.35 18.07
N HIS A 295 19.94 -11.06 19.11
CA HIS A 295 20.14 -9.71 19.64
C HIS A 295 20.78 -8.71 18.64
N ARG A 296 21.35 -9.19 17.54
CA ARG A 296 21.94 -8.36 16.47
C ARG A 296 20.88 -7.74 15.57
N PHE A 297 19.67 -8.25 15.61
CA PHE A 297 18.58 -7.86 14.71
C PHE A 297 17.47 -7.15 15.47
N MET A 298 16.58 -6.54 14.70
CA MET A 298 15.42 -5.80 15.22
C MET A 298 14.66 -6.63 16.28
N PRO A 299 14.09 -5.97 17.31
CA PRO A 299 13.35 -6.66 18.36
C PRO A 299 12.15 -7.45 17.84
N LEU A 300 11.82 -8.58 18.49
CA LEU A 300 10.68 -9.43 18.14
C LEU A 300 9.38 -8.64 17.94
N ASN A 301 9.04 -7.77 18.90
CA ASN A 301 7.80 -6.99 18.84
C ASN A 301 7.79 -6.01 17.67
N ASP A 302 8.94 -5.46 17.28
CA ASP A 302 9.02 -4.56 16.10
C ASP A 302 8.87 -5.36 14.80
N ALA A 303 9.46 -6.54 14.72
CA ALA A 303 9.33 -7.42 13.57
C ALA A 303 7.89 -7.95 13.39
N LEU A 304 7.21 -8.29 14.47
CA LEU A 304 5.81 -8.77 14.43
C LEU A 304 4.83 -7.71 13.93
N LYS A 305 5.11 -6.42 14.11
CA LYS A 305 4.21 -5.33 13.67
C LYS A 305 3.86 -5.39 12.18
N TYR A 306 4.74 -5.87 11.32
CA TYR A 306 4.49 -5.99 9.87
C TYR A 306 3.37 -6.99 9.58
N PHE A 307 3.40 -8.13 10.25
CA PHE A 307 2.37 -9.18 10.10
C PHE A 307 1.08 -8.82 10.82
N THR A 308 1.17 -8.20 11.99
CA THR A 308 -0.01 -7.70 12.71
C THR A 308 -0.74 -6.64 11.89
N ALA A 309 -0.02 -5.69 11.30
CA ALA A 309 -0.61 -4.66 10.46
C ALA A 309 -1.29 -5.27 9.22
N LEU A 310 -0.66 -6.26 8.56
CA LEU A 310 -1.28 -6.97 7.45
C LEU A 310 -2.60 -7.63 7.86
N ILE A 311 -2.62 -8.30 9.01
CA ILE A 311 -3.80 -8.98 9.54
C ILE A 311 -4.89 -7.97 9.92
N ASP A 312 -4.53 -6.88 10.59
CA ASP A 312 -5.48 -5.83 10.98
C ASP A 312 -6.14 -5.21 9.75
N HIS A 313 -5.37 -4.88 8.71
CA HIS A 313 -5.90 -4.37 7.46
C HIS A 313 -6.75 -5.41 6.71
N ALA A 314 -6.40 -6.70 6.78
CA ALA A 314 -7.21 -7.76 6.20
C ALA A 314 -8.55 -7.96 6.96
N GLN A 315 -8.58 -7.74 8.27
CA GLN A 315 -9.81 -7.74 9.05
C GLN A 315 -10.71 -6.57 8.66
N ASP A 316 -10.15 -5.39 8.48
CA ASP A 316 -10.87 -4.21 8.02
C ASP A 316 -11.40 -4.42 6.58
N GLY A 317 -10.61 -5.02 5.72
CA GLY A 317 -10.99 -5.41 4.35
C GLY A 317 -12.11 -6.44 4.29
N ARG A 318 -12.25 -7.36 5.27
CA ARG A 318 -13.43 -8.28 5.33
C ARG A 318 -14.75 -7.52 5.36
N GLN A 319 -14.78 -6.39 6.01
CA GLN A 319 -15.96 -5.53 6.05
C GLN A 319 -16.13 -4.77 4.72
N PHE A 320 -15.03 -4.47 4.02
CA PHE A 320 -15.02 -3.84 2.71
C PHE A 320 -15.46 -4.80 1.59
N ILE A 321 -14.96 -6.05 1.58
CA ILE A 321 -15.34 -7.08 0.58
C ILE A 321 -16.78 -7.56 0.79
N LYS A 322 -17.24 -7.68 2.05
CA LYS A 322 -18.66 -7.95 2.35
C LYS A 322 -19.58 -6.81 1.87
N GLY A 323 -19.07 -5.58 1.78
CA GLY A 323 -19.77 -4.45 1.18
C GLY A 323 -19.79 -4.45 -0.35
N ARG A 324 -18.89 -5.21 -1.02
CA ARG A 324 -18.87 -5.37 -2.49
C ARG A 324 -19.82 -6.46 -3.02
N SER A 325 -20.26 -7.42 -2.21
CA SER A 325 -21.46 -8.14 -2.58
C SER A 325 -22.65 -7.19 -2.35
N TYR A 326 -23.20 -6.69 -3.42
CA TYR A 326 -24.35 -5.75 -3.48
C TYR A 326 -25.64 -6.30 -2.85
N THR A 327 -25.53 -6.85 -1.66
CA THR A 327 -26.59 -6.94 -0.69
C THR A 327 -26.17 -6.02 0.45
N ARG A 328 -26.70 -4.79 0.44
CA ARG A 328 -26.65 -3.87 1.56
C ARG A 328 -26.81 -4.67 2.87
N SER A 329 -25.69 -4.99 3.54
CA SER A 329 -25.78 -5.46 4.90
C SER A 329 -26.03 -4.24 5.78
N ASP A 330 -27.08 -4.30 6.60
CA ASP A 330 -27.56 -3.23 7.49
C ASP A 330 -26.58 -2.82 8.61
N THR A 331 -25.27 -2.98 8.41
CA THR A 331 -24.24 -2.75 9.44
C THR A 331 -23.29 -1.59 9.14
N THR A 332 -23.53 -0.76 8.13
CA THR A 332 -22.83 0.51 8.00
C THR A 332 -23.21 1.40 9.16
N VAL A 333 -22.27 1.68 10.06
CA VAL A 333 -22.52 2.55 11.21
C VAL A 333 -22.44 3.99 10.73
N TYR A 334 -23.56 4.67 10.69
CA TYR A 334 -23.64 6.08 10.38
C TYR A 334 -23.65 6.90 11.68
N PRO A 335 -23.08 8.12 11.66
CA PRO A 335 -23.27 9.06 12.76
C PRO A 335 -24.76 9.33 12.97
N LYS A 336 -25.25 9.10 14.20
CA LYS A 336 -26.69 9.19 14.53
C LYS A 336 -27.05 10.52 15.17
N THR A 337 -26.12 11.12 15.88
CA THR A 337 -26.30 12.39 16.57
C THR A 337 -25.54 13.50 15.87
N ALA A 338 -25.93 14.75 16.08
CA ALA A 338 -25.22 15.91 15.56
C ALA A 338 -23.76 15.96 16.04
N GLU A 339 -23.50 15.55 17.27
CA GLU A 339 -22.14 15.53 17.83
C GLU A 339 -21.27 14.46 17.14
N GLU A 340 -21.80 13.27 16.91
CA GLU A 340 -21.12 12.23 16.13
C GLU A 340 -20.82 12.68 14.70
N CYS A 341 -21.75 13.41 14.06
CA CYS A 341 -21.50 13.99 12.74
C CYS A 341 -20.39 15.03 12.76
N TYR A 342 -20.32 15.89 13.78
CA TYR A 342 -19.21 16.84 13.91
C TYR A 342 -17.88 16.13 14.09
N HIS A 343 -17.83 15.04 14.84
CA HIS A 343 -16.63 14.20 14.97
C HIS A 343 -16.26 13.55 13.65
N PHE A 344 -17.25 13.02 12.92
CA PHE A 344 -17.05 12.44 11.59
C PHE A 344 -16.42 13.46 10.64
N PHE A 345 -16.99 14.64 10.50
CA PHE A 345 -16.47 15.68 9.61
C PHE A 345 -15.13 16.26 10.08
N ALA A 346 -14.87 16.31 11.39
CA ALA A 346 -13.57 16.70 11.93
C ALA A 346 -12.47 15.73 11.55
N VAL A 347 -12.74 14.42 11.68
CA VAL A 347 -11.79 13.37 11.28
C VAL A 347 -11.55 13.41 9.78
N LEU A 348 -12.60 13.61 8.99
CA LEU A 348 -12.56 13.73 7.56
C LEU A 348 -11.67 14.91 7.12
N GLY A 349 -11.98 16.12 7.56
CA GLY A 349 -11.22 17.30 7.19
C GLY A 349 -9.74 17.23 7.64
N ARG A 350 -9.47 16.60 8.79
CA ARG A 350 -8.11 16.38 9.26
C ARG A 350 -7.36 15.36 8.43
N ALA A 351 -8.02 14.28 8.02
CA ALA A 351 -7.39 13.21 7.24
C ALA A 351 -6.97 13.69 5.85
N GLU A 352 -7.81 14.54 5.23
CA GLU A 352 -7.57 15.02 3.87
C GLU A 352 -6.56 16.17 3.83
N GLN A 353 -6.60 17.10 4.79
CA GLN A 353 -5.91 18.38 4.63
C GLN A 353 -4.80 18.66 5.67
N GLY A 354 -4.78 18.02 6.81
CA GLY A 354 -3.77 18.22 7.84
C GLY A 354 -3.66 19.63 8.45
N SER A 355 -4.47 20.60 8.00
CA SER A 355 -4.55 21.97 8.53
C SER A 355 -5.99 22.41 8.76
N LEU A 356 -6.21 23.37 9.66
CA LEU A 356 -7.57 23.86 9.98
C LEU A 356 -8.22 24.56 8.78
N ASP A 357 -7.45 25.39 8.07
CA ASP A 357 -7.95 26.11 6.88
C ASP A 357 -8.22 25.14 5.72
N GLY A 358 -7.34 24.17 5.53
CA GLY A 358 -7.55 23.09 4.56
C GLY A 358 -8.79 22.25 4.90
N ALA A 359 -8.97 21.90 6.17
CA ALA A 359 -10.16 21.17 6.62
C ALA A 359 -11.45 21.99 6.38
N ALA A 360 -11.44 23.30 6.61
CA ALA A 360 -12.57 24.18 6.31
C ALA A 360 -12.88 24.23 4.80
N ALA A 361 -11.83 24.25 3.96
CA ALA A 361 -11.98 24.22 2.51
C ALA A 361 -12.57 22.88 2.05
N GLU A 362 -12.05 21.76 2.54
CA GLU A 362 -12.54 20.40 2.20
C GLU A 362 -14.00 20.20 2.57
N LEU A 363 -14.38 20.60 3.79
CA LEU A 363 -15.77 20.50 4.21
C LEU A 363 -16.70 21.44 3.43
N SER A 364 -16.22 22.61 3.02
CA SER A 364 -16.97 23.51 2.14
C SER A 364 -17.18 22.90 0.76
N LEU A 365 -16.15 22.25 0.21
CA LEU A 365 -16.20 21.49 -1.04
C LEU A 365 -17.24 20.38 -0.98
N LEU A 366 -17.19 19.56 0.06
CA LEU A 366 -18.13 18.46 0.27
C LEU A 366 -19.59 18.94 0.30
N LEU A 367 -19.85 20.03 1.00
CA LEU A 367 -21.19 20.61 1.05
C LEU A 367 -21.65 21.15 -0.32
N ASN A 368 -20.75 21.84 -1.04
CA ASN A 368 -21.04 22.33 -2.38
C ASN A 368 -21.39 21.18 -3.33
N LEU A 369 -20.63 20.08 -3.25
CA LEU A 369 -20.88 18.91 -4.06
C LEU A 369 -22.19 18.20 -3.69
N TYR A 370 -22.49 18.09 -2.39
CA TYR A 370 -23.76 17.54 -1.92
C TYR A 370 -24.95 18.32 -2.52
N GLU A 371 -24.95 19.64 -2.37
CA GLU A 371 -26.02 20.52 -2.88
C GLU A 371 -26.16 20.45 -4.40
N ARG A 372 -25.04 20.39 -5.11
CA ARG A 372 -25.04 20.25 -6.55
C ARG A 372 -25.68 18.94 -7.02
N ARG A 373 -25.46 17.84 -6.29
CA ARG A 373 -26.02 16.52 -6.62
C ARG A 373 -27.46 16.33 -6.14
N HIS A 374 -27.91 17.20 -5.25
CA HIS A 374 -29.24 17.16 -4.67
C HIS A 374 -29.92 18.54 -4.73
N PRO A 375 -30.10 19.11 -5.94
CA PRO A 375 -30.57 20.48 -6.10
C PRO A 375 -31.96 20.73 -5.50
N ASP A 376 -32.76 19.68 -5.34
CA ASP A 376 -34.13 19.76 -4.80
C ASP A 376 -34.24 19.32 -3.33
N ALA A 377 -33.12 19.11 -2.64
CA ALA A 377 -33.12 18.51 -1.29
C ALA A 377 -33.63 19.39 -0.17
N GLY A 378 -33.78 20.72 -0.39
CA GLY A 378 -34.23 21.64 0.65
C GLY A 378 -33.29 21.69 1.87
N ASP A 379 -33.82 21.91 3.07
CA ASP A 379 -33.07 21.89 4.33
C ASP A 379 -32.72 20.46 4.71
N VAL A 380 -31.44 20.06 4.53
CA VAL A 380 -30.94 18.73 4.78
C VAL A 380 -30.24 18.64 6.13
N SER A 381 -30.46 17.56 6.85
CA SER A 381 -29.80 17.30 8.12
C SER A 381 -28.32 16.93 7.93
N ILE A 382 -27.46 17.28 8.89
CA ILE A 382 -26.04 16.90 8.86
C ILE A 382 -25.86 15.37 8.89
N GLN A 383 -26.83 14.62 9.41
CA GLN A 383 -26.83 13.16 9.39
C GLN A 383 -27.00 12.60 7.97
N GLU A 384 -27.86 13.24 7.15
CA GLU A 384 -28.04 12.85 5.75
C GLU A 384 -26.80 13.14 4.91
N ILE A 385 -26.14 14.29 5.15
CA ILE A 385 -24.88 14.62 4.49
C ILE A 385 -23.79 13.63 4.90
N ALA A 386 -23.66 13.30 6.18
CA ALA A 386 -22.69 12.32 6.67
C ALA A 386 -22.96 10.91 6.11
N LYS A 387 -24.22 10.53 6.00
CA LYS A 387 -24.65 9.28 5.39
C LYS A 387 -24.26 9.23 3.91
N TRP A 388 -24.59 10.27 3.16
CA TRP A 388 -24.23 10.38 1.76
C TRP A 388 -22.71 10.35 1.54
N ALA A 389 -21.92 11.11 2.31
CA ALA A 389 -20.46 11.11 2.24
C ALA A 389 -19.87 9.71 2.50
N THR A 390 -20.48 8.94 3.41
CA THR A 390 -20.10 7.54 3.68
C THR A 390 -20.47 6.61 2.52
N GLU A 391 -21.66 6.77 1.94
CA GLU A 391 -22.17 5.93 0.84
C GLU A 391 -21.43 6.18 -0.48
N CYS A 392 -20.96 7.39 -0.72
CA CYS A 392 -20.16 7.73 -1.90
C CYS A 392 -18.73 7.19 -1.85
N GLY A 393 -18.27 6.67 -0.71
CA GLY A 393 -16.94 6.06 -0.58
C GLY A 393 -15.77 7.04 -0.72
N TRP A 394 -16.03 8.34 -0.76
CA TRP A 394 -15.03 9.40 -0.92
C TRP A 394 -14.00 9.42 0.19
N PHE A 395 -14.34 8.86 1.33
CA PHE A 395 -13.57 8.94 2.56
C PHE A 395 -13.39 7.57 3.20
N ALA A 396 -13.10 6.56 2.39
CA ALA A 396 -12.91 5.18 2.84
C ALA A 396 -11.87 5.06 3.98
N HIS A 397 -10.90 5.98 4.03
CA HIS A 397 -9.86 6.01 5.05
C HIS A 397 -10.29 6.65 6.39
N ALA A 398 -11.33 7.48 6.39
CA ALA A 398 -11.82 8.18 7.58
C ALA A 398 -12.95 7.45 8.30
N SER A 399 -13.56 6.43 7.68
CA SER A 399 -14.89 5.91 7.99
C SER A 399 -15.08 5.30 9.38
N ARG A 400 -14.04 5.07 10.18
CA ARG A 400 -14.15 4.45 11.51
C ARG A 400 -13.43 5.16 12.65
N ARG A 401 -12.63 6.18 12.37
CA ARG A 401 -11.93 6.92 13.42
C ARG A 401 -12.83 7.93 14.14
N TRP A 402 -13.99 8.24 13.59
CA TRP A 402 -14.93 9.19 14.15
C TRP A 402 -15.67 8.69 15.42
N GLU A 403 -15.67 7.38 15.69
CA GLU A 403 -16.20 6.82 16.95
C GLU A 403 -15.38 7.24 18.18
N LYS A 404 -14.17 7.79 17.96
CA LYS A 404 -13.35 8.38 19.02
C LYS A 404 -13.56 9.91 19.05
N PRO A 405 -13.46 10.56 20.22
CA PRO A 405 -13.53 12.01 20.28
C PRO A 405 -12.54 12.65 19.30
N GLY A 406 -13.05 13.48 18.40
CA GLY A 406 -12.24 14.22 17.43
C GLY A 406 -11.40 15.30 18.13
N ASP A 407 -10.36 15.78 17.42
CA ASP A 407 -9.56 16.92 17.85
C ASP A 407 -10.48 18.16 17.99
N PRO A 408 -10.52 18.82 19.17
CA PRO A 408 -11.46 19.92 19.43
C PRO A 408 -11.39 21.08 18.43
N GLU A 409 -10.20 21.38 17.88
CA GLU A 409 -10.02 22.44 16.90
C GLU A 409 -10.68 22.07 15.56
N TYR A 410 -10.51 20.83 15.10
CA TYR A 410 -11.17 20.34 13.89
C TYR A 410 -12.68 20.17 14.07
N VAL A 411 -13.13 19.81 15.27
CA VAL A 411 -14.58 19.79 15.60
C VAL A 411 -15.17 21.20 15.53
N ALA A 412 -14.43 22.22 15.99
CA ALA A 412 -14.86 23.61 15.87
C ALA A 412 -14.96 24.06 14.40
N VAL A 413 -14.01 23.67 13.56
CA VAL A 413 -14.05 23.91 12.11
C VAL A 413 -15.27 23.23 11.49
N ALA A 414 -15.52 21.96 11.79
CA ALA A 414 -16.69 21.24 11.28
C ALA A 414 -18.01 21.93 11.69
N LYS A 415 -18.14 22.31 12.94
CA LYS A 415 -19.32 23.08 13.44
C LYS A 415 -19.51 24.41 12.71
N SER A 416 -18.41 25.11 12.46
CA SER A 416 -18.43 26.40 11.75
C SER A 416 -18.90 26.26 10.30
N VAL A 417 -18.29 25.34 9.55
CA VAL A 417 -18.58 25.14 8.12
C VAL A 417 -19.98 24.56 7.92
N LEU A 418 -20.35 23.54 8.70
CA LEU A 418 -21.70 22.95 8.64
C LEU A 418 -22.81 23.92 9.15
N GLY A 419 -22.43 24.89 9.97
CA GLY A 419 -23.29 26.00 10.39
C GLY A 419 -23.41 27.14 9.37
N GLY A 420 -22.84 26.99 8.17
CA GLY A 420 -22.97 27.95 7.06
C GLY A 420 -21.75 28.84 6.81
N ASN A 421 -20.70 28.77 7.62
CA ASN A 421 -19.47 29.56 7.43
C ASN A 421 -18.54 28.90 6.42
N ARG A 422 -18.98 28.72 5.18
CA ARG A 422 -18.17 28.14 4.12
C ARG A 422 -17.05 29.08 3.69
N VAL A 423 -15.86 28.54 3.48
CA VAL A 423 -14.69 29.32 3.00
C VAL A 423 -14.59 29.30 1.48
N LEU A 424 -15.35 28.43 0.81
CA LEU A 424 -15.34 28.29 -0.64
C LEU A 424 -16.68 28.71 -1.26
N PRO A 425 -16.65 29.36 -2.44
CA PRO A 425 -17.84 29.63 -3.22
C PRO A 425 -18.61 28.34 -3.60
N PRO A 426 -19.95 28.41 -3.78
CA PRO A 426 -20.78 27.23 -4.05
C PRO A 426 -20.47 26.48 -5.36
N ASN A 427 -19.87 27.17 -6.32
CA ASN A 427 -19.47 26.59 -7.62
C ASN A 427 -18.19 25.78 -7.57
N ILE A 428 -17.52 25.70 -6.41
CA ILE A 428 -16.30 24.96 -6.21
C ILE A 428 -16.65 23.56 -5.72
N VAL A 429 -16.32 22.53 -6.51
CA VAL A 429 -16.70 21.13 -6.25
C VAL A 429 -15.56 20.14 -6.45
N GLU A 430 -14.33 20.62 -6.65
CA GLU A 430 -13.16 19.75 -6.83
C GLU A 430 -11.83 20.42 -6.43
N HIS A 431 -10.79 19.61 -6.20
CA HIS A 431 -9.47 20.07 -5.76
C HIS A 431 -8.28 19.27 -6.32
N ASP A 432 -7.07 19.88 -6.44
CA ASP A 432 -5.82 19.25 -6.93
C ASP A 432 -4.57 19.76 -6.16
N SER A 433 -3.49 18.97 -6.09
CA SER A 433 -2.25 19.42 -5.49
C SER A 433 -1.56 20.46 -6.40
N ARG A 434 -0.69 21.29 -5.81
CA ARG A 434 0.08 22.26 -6.59
C ARG A 434 0.98 21.61 -7.65
N GLU A 435 1.47 20.40 -7.36
CA GLU A 435 2.32 19.63 -8.30
C GLU A 435 1.51 19.14 -9.48
N ASP A 436 0.27 18.68 -9.24
CA ASP A 436 -0.65 18.27 -10.31
C ASP A 436 -1.11 19.48 -11.13
N LEU A 437 -1.35 20.63 -10.48
CA LEU A 437 -1.67 21.86 -11.21
C LEU A 437 -0.50 22.29 -12.11
N ALA A 438 0.75 22.27 -11.61
CA ALA A 438 1.92 22.57 -12.41
C ALA A 438 2.09 21.59 -13.58
N TYR A 439 1.73 20.33 -13.38
CA TYR A 439 1.69 19.33 -14.45
C TYR A 439 0.60 19.66 -15.48
N ILE A 440 -0.60 20.00 -15.04
CA ILE A 440 -1.71 20.43 -15.90
C ILE A 440 -1.33 21.69 -16.70
N GLU A 441 -0.73 22.69 -16.04
CA GLU A 441 -0.27 23.92 -16.70
C GLU A 441 0.81 23.65 -17.76
N THR A 442 1.70 22.69 -17.51
CA THR A 442 2.81 22.36 -18.40
C THR A 442 2.38 21.51 -19.58
N TYR A 443 1.53 20.53 -19.37
CA TYR A 443 1.19 19.50 -20.37
C TYR A 443 -0.26 19.58 -20.87
N GLY A 444 -1.11 20.38 -20.26
CA GLY A 444 -2.53 20.55 -20.65
C GLY A 444 -3.41 19.33 -20.34
N VAL A 445 -2.91 18.37 -19.58
CA VAL A 445 -3.59 17.12 -19.21
C VAL A 445 -3.52 16.89 -17.72
N ARG A 446 -4.59 16.33 -17.14
CA ARG A 446 -4.59 15.87 -15.75
C ARG A 446 -3.98 14.47 -15.69
N TYR A 447 -2.94 14.28 -14.89
CA TYR A 447 -2.45 12.95 -14.59
C TYR A 447 -3.44 12.24 -13.66
N SER A 448 -4.10 11.23 -14.18
CA SER A 448 -4.90 10.32 -13.37
C SER A 448 -4.57 8.89 -13.79
N PRO A 449 -4.03 8.05 -12.90
CA PRO A 449 -3.78 6.64 -13.22
C PRO A 449 -5.07 5.82 -13.45
N TYR A 450 -6.23 6.42 -13.18
CA TYR A 450 -7.54 5.74 -13.25
C TYR A 450 -8.47 6.24 -14.34
N GLN A 451 -8.10 7.29 -15.07
CA GLN A 451 -8.95 7.85 -16.12
C GLN A 451 -8.11 8.20 -17.35
N ASP A 452 -8.65 7.90 -18.53
CA ASP A 452 -8.08 8.35 -19.80
C ASP A 452 -7.71 9.83 -19.72
N ASP A 453 -6.52 10.17 -20.23
CA ASP A 453 -5.99 11.53 -20.29
C ASP A 453 -7.05 12.50 -20.78
N LYS A 454 -7.60 13.32 -19.91
CA LYS A 454 -8.58 14.34 -20.27
C LYS A 454 -7.87 15.69 -20.34
N TYR A 455 -7.87 16.28 -21.50
CA TYR A 455 -7.37 17.63 -21.72
C TYR A 455 -8.09 18.64 -20.84
N VAL A 456 -7.30 19.39 -20.07
CA VAL A 456 -7.75 20.46 -19.21
C VAL A 456 -7.14 21.75 -19.72
N SER A 457 -7.96 22.63 -20.30
CA SER A 457 -7.52 23.96 -20.74
C SER A 457 -8.36 25.05 -20.06
N GLY A 458 -7.77 26.20 -19.79
CA GLY A 458 -8.49 27.35 -19.23
C GLY A 458 -8.78 27.22 -17.72
N VAL A 459 -7.90 26.53 -16.99
CA VAL A 459 -7.99 26.43 -15.53
C VAL A 459 -7.75 27.79 -14.88
N THR A 460 -8.63 28.22 -13.98
CA THR A 460 -8.50 29.44 -13.20
C THR A 460 -8.39 29.11 -11.72
N VAL A 461 -7.28 29.47 -11.08
CA VAL A 461 -7.10 29.34 -9.63
C VAL A 461 -8.07 30.25 -8.91
N VAL A 462 -8.93 29.67 -8.07
CA VAL A 462 -9.96 30.40 -7.31
C VAL A 462 -9.53 30.62 -5.86
N TYR A 463 -8.85 29.63 -5.27
CA TYR A 463 -8.39 29.70 -3.89
C TYR A 463 -7.10 28.89 -3.72
N GLN A 464 -6.28 29.29 -2.79
CA GLN A 464 -5.07 28.59 -2.39
C GLN A 464 -5.00 28.53 -0.87
N ALA A 465 -5.07 27.33 -0.30
CA ALA A 465 -4.95 27.16 1.15
C ALA A 465 -3.53 27.56 1.63
N PRO A 466 -3.41 28.32 2.73
CA PRO A 466 -2.12 28.67 3.28
C PRO A 466 -1.41 27.47 3.90
N VAL A 467 -0.08 27.49 3.88
CA VAL A 467 0.75 26.51 4.61
C VAL A 467 0.59 26.75 6.09
N HIS A 468 0.29 25.70 6.84
CA HIS A 468 0.15 25.79 8.29
C HIS A 468 1.29 25.03 9.01
N GLU A 469 1.98 25.71 9.95
CA GLU A 469 2.91 25.09 10.88
C GLU A 469 2.22 24.91 12.23
N HIS A 470 2.21 23.67 12.74
CA HIS A 470 1.76 23.39 14.09
C HIS A 470 2.93 22.88 14.95
N ASN A 471 3.23 23.59 16.05
CA ASN A 471 4.33 23.29 16.99
C ASN A 471 5.73 23.17 16.33
N GLY A 472 6.04 23.99 15.33
CA GLY A 472 7.35 23.95 14.65
C GLY A 472 7.57 22.72 13.80
N ARG A 473 6.52 21.96 13.52
CA ARG A 473 6.49 20.87 12.55
C ARG A 473 5.51 21.22 11.46
N LEU A 474 5.96 21.09 10.22
CA LEU A 474 5.07 21.08 9.05
C LEU A 474 4.21 19.82 9.16
N PHE A 475 2.92 19.99 9.47
CA PHE A 475 1.94 18.93 9.44
C PHE A 475 1.42 18.79 8.02
N GLY A 476 1.46 17.58 7.51
CA GLY A 476 0.91 17.21 6.22
C GLY A 476 1.95 17.12 5.14
N PHE A 477 2.04 15.96 4.54
CA PHE A 477 2.62 15.65 3.25
C PHE A 477 3.92 16.34 2.79
N ARG A 478 4.80 15.60 2.25
CA ARG A 478 6.20 15.76 1.77
C ARG A 478 6.72 17.15 1.40
N LYS A 479 5.88 18.12 1.18
CA LYS A 479 6.16 19.55 1.00
C LYS A 479 4.95 20.32 1.49
N PRO A 480 5.10 21.59 1.88
CA PRO A 480 3.96 22.45 2.11
C PRO A 480 3.13 22.50 0.82
N SER A 481 2.22 21.54 0.66
CA SER A 481 1.32 21.49 -0.46
C SER A 481 0.29 22.60 -0.23
N HIS A 482 0.44 23.66 -0.96
CA HIS A 482 -0.58 24.66 -1.04
C HIS A 482 -1.69 24.07 -1.92
N TRP A 483 -2.81 23.79 -1.33
CA TRP A 483 -3.99 23.37 -2.07
C TRP A 483 -4.48 24.51 -2.93
N VAL A 484 -4.72 24.25 -4.20
CA VAL A 484 -5.06 25.24 -5.20
C VAL A 484 -6.43 24.91 -5.76
N PHE A 485 -7.30 25.86 -5.73
CA PHE A 485 -8.69 25.78 -6.16
C PHE A 485 -8.85 26.50 -7.47
N TYR A 486 -9.41 25.86 -8.48
CA TYR A 486 -9.50 26.42 -9.80
C TYR A 486 -10.79 26.05 -10.54
N SER A 487 -11.14 26.79 -11.60
CA SER A 487 -12.32 26.57 -12.40
C SER A 487 -11.97 26.04 -13.80
N PHE A 488 -12.84 25.20 -14.34
CA PHE A 488 -12.80 24.79 -15.74
C PHE A 488 -13.77 25.57 -16.60
N PRO A 489 -13.49 25.77 -17.91
CA PRO A 489 -14.48 26.30 -18.84
C PRO A 489 -15.67 25.36 -18.98
N ALA A 490 -16.85 25.95 -19.12
CA ALA A 490 -18.15 25.31 -19.15
C ALA A 490 -18.32 24.30 -20.31
N LYS A 491 -17.87 23.09 -20.15
CA LYS A 491 -18.29 21.91 -20.96
C LYS A 491 -17.57 20.64 -20.49
N ARG A 492 -17.98 20.04 -19.37
CA ARG A 492 -17.53 18.69 -19.02
C ARG A 492 -18.58 17.90 -18.24
N SER A 493 -18.74 16.62 -18.62
CA SER A 493 -19.36 15.61 -17.77
C SER A 493 -18.63 15.55 -16.41
N ASP A 494 -19.36 15.39 -15.33
CA ASP A 494 -18.84 15.20 -13.96
C ASP A 494 -17.76 14.10 -13.98
N PRO A 495 -16.49 14.40 -13.66
CA PRO A 495 -15.42 13.43 -13.67
C PRO A 495 -15.60 12.34 -12.58
N PHE A 496 -16.50 12.53 -11.61
CA PHE A 496 -16.77 11.58 -10.52
C PHE A 496 -17.99 10.68 -10.76
N GLY A 497 -18.67 10.79 -11.90
CA GLY A 497 -19.78 9.90 -12.23
C GLY A 497 -19.46 8.40 -12.18
N SER A 498 -18.16 8.04 -12.21
CA SER A 498 -17.68 6.66 -12.13
C SER A 498 -17.35 6.19 -10.69
N LEU A 499 -17.24 7.12 -9.72
CA LEU A 499 -16.89 6.77 -8.33
C LEU A 499 -18.14 6.51 -7.47
N CYS A 500 -19.26 7.13 -7.81
CA CYS A 500 -20.54 6.79 -7.22
C CYS A 500 -21.23 5.79 -8.13
N GLY A 501 -21.43 4.54 -7.69
CA GLY A 501 -22.11 3.49 -8.46
C GLY A 501 -23.46 3.95 -9.05
N GLU A 502 -24.07 3.16 -9.94
CA GLU A 502 -25.28 3.41 -10.75
C GLU A 502 -26.54 3.98 -10.04
N GLY A 503 -26.41 4.57 -8.88
CA GLY A 503 -27.49 5.21 -8.13
C GLY A 503 -27.33 6.73 -7.96
N CYS A 504 -26.18 7.30 -8.32
CA CYS A 504 -25.97 8.75 -8.29
C CYS A 504 -26.31 9.27 -9.69
N GLY A 505 -27.48 9.88 -9.84
CA GLY A 505 -28.00 10.33 -11.13
C GLY A 505 -27.00 11.17 -11.94
N HIS A 506 -26.73 10.70 -13.13
CA HIS A 506 -25.93 11.41 -14.13
C HIS A 506 -26.79 12.47 -14.80
N GLU A 507 -26.81 13.67 -14.29
CA GLU A 507 -27.29 14.80 -15.09
C GLU A 507 -26.09 15.52 -15.73
N ASN A 508 -26.21 15.78 -17.03
CA ASN A 508 -25.28 16.61 -17.79
C ASN A 508 -25.31 18.03 -17.21
N VAL A 509 -24.34 18.37 -16.40
CA VAL A 509 -24.21 19.71 -15.83
C VAL A 509 -23.55 20.60 -16.87
N THR A 510 -24.29 21.63 -17.29
CA THR A 510 -23.87 22.62 -18.32
C THR A 510 -23.17 23.84 -17.72
N ASP A 511 -23.02 23.92 -16.40
CA ASP A 511 -22.44 25.08 -15.73
C ASP A 511 -20.95 24.93 -15.41
N GLU A 512 -20.25 26.06 -15.30
CA GLU A 512 -18.82 26.14 -14.99
C GLU A 512 -18.49 25.35 -13.72
N VAL A 513 -17.69 24.31 -13.87
CA VAL A 513 -17.23 23.48 -12.75
C VAL A 513 -15.90 24.02 -12.26
N ALA A 514 -15.84 24.33 -11.01
CA ALA A 514 -14.63 24.79 -10.37
C ALA A 514 -14.03 23.69 -9.46
N ILE A 515 -12.73 23.51 -9.48
CA ILE A 515 -11.99 22.44 -8.86
C ILE A 515 -10.98 22.98 -7.85
N ILE A 516 -10.81 22.25 -6.77
CA ILE A 516 -10.07 22.67 -5.59
C ILE A 516 -9.01 21.64 -5.16
N ARG A 517 -7.77 22.05 -4.91
CA ARG A 517 -6.76 21.26 -4.15
C ARG A 517 -5.83 22.06 -3.29
#